data_9a613ca756b81805277a9e9a7ba83a4d
#
_entry.id   9a613ca756b81805277a9e9a7ba83a4d
#
_cell.length_a   1.000
_cell.length_b   1.000
_cell.length_c   1.000
_cell.angle_alpha   90.00
_cell.angle_beta   90.00
_cell.angle_gamma   90.00
#
_symmetry.space_group_name_H-M   'P 1'
#
loop_
_entity.id
_entity.type
_entity.pdbx_description
1 polymer ?
#
loop_
_entity_poly.entity_id
_entity_poly.type
_entity_poly.pdbx_seq_one_letter_code
_entity_poly.pdbx_strand_id
1 'polypeptide(L)'
;TAENTAGAAQTLTSDKAQTLLKGVIVDSHTMTLTVTVKSSTQWVNFQGFTLVYRQPLVTVEIPQSGFTTFYYSNQSFLLPEGMEAYTIRQITQEFRQGLHIRTAGSVLTAGQAVVLKASPGVYEMVPTTKTGTTDILNRLRGSDVAETTRGGKYYYRLSETDNGQLGWQWETVDGGTFVNPPHKAYLASNK
;
A
#
# COMPACT_ATOMS: atom_id res chain seq x y z
N THR A 1 -16.90 19.01 19.24
CA THR A 1 -16.49 17.78 18.53
C THR A 1 -15.38 17.11 19.32
N ALA A 2 -15.60 15.91 19.77
CA ALA A 2 -14.57 15.11 20.42
C ALA A 2 -14.00 14.13 19.40
N GLU A 3 -12.69 14.05 19.35
CA GLU A 3 -11.99 13.01 18.57
C GLU A 3 -11.87 11.76 19.43
N ASN A 4 -12.07 10.60 18.82
CA ASN A 4 -11.98 9.37 19.54
C ASN A 4 -11.26 8.28 18.74
N THR A 5 -10.48 7.50 19.43
CA THR A 5 -9.81 6.31 18.89
C THR A 5 -10.76 5.12 18.99
N ALA A 6 -10.59 4.11 18.15
CA ALA A 6 -11.38 2.89 18.21
C ALA A 6 -11.43 2.32 19.63
N GLY A 7 -12.62 1.98 20.11
CA GLY A 7 -12.86 1.44 21.44
C GLY A 7 -13.11 2.45 22.57
N ALA A 8 -12.94 3.75 22.35
CA ALA A 8 -13.29 4.75 23.38
C ALA A 8 -14.76 5.18 23.28
N ALA A 9 -15.43 5.33 24.43
CA ALA A 9 -16.82 5.75 24.49
C ALA A 9 -16.95 7.28 24.52
N GLN A 10 -17.93 7.80 23.80
CA GLN A 10 -18.34 9.21 23.87
C GLN A 10 -19.66 9.32 24.65
N THR A 11 -19.76 10.32 25.50
CA THR A 11 -20.98 10.60 26.23
C THR A 11 -21.69 11.81 25.60
N LEU A 12 -22.93 11.63 25.22
CA LEU A 12 -23.83 12.71 24.80
C LEU A 12 -24.54 13.27 26.03
N THR A 13 -24.36 14.53 26.29
CA THR A 13 -24.80 15.17 27.56
C THR A 13 -25.95 16.13 27.41
N SER A 14 -26.42 16.38 26.20
CA SER A 14 -27.54 17.33 25.97
C SER A 14 -28.46 16.87 24.84
N ASP A 15 -29.68 17.37 24.86
CA ASP A 15 -30.61 17.26 23.75
C ASP A 15 -30.02 17.86 22.46
N LYS A 16 -30.28 17.25 21.34
CA LYS A 16 -29.78 17.65 20.02
C LYS A 16 -28.26 17.70 19.89
N ALA A 17 -27.53 17.03 20.79
CA ALA A 17 -26.09 16.96 20.67
C ALA A 17 -25.68 16.15 19.45
N GLN A 18 -24.69 16.65 18.74
CA GLN A 18 -23.99 15.90 17.69
C GLN A 18 -22.60 15.52 18.19
N THR A 19 -22.25 14.29 18.03
CA THR A 19 -20.90 13.78 18.34
C THR A 19 -20.25 13.27 17.09
N LEU A 20 -19.03 13.71 16.86
CA LEU A 20 -18.21 13.25 15.76
C LEU A 20 -17.11 12.34 16.30
N LEU A 21 -17.15 11.08 15.92
CA LEU A 21 -16.05 10.14 16.12
C LEU A 21 -15.10 10.25 14.93
N LYS A 22 -13.85 10.58 15.17
CA LYS A 22 -12.82 10.68 14.13
C LYS A 22 -11.69 9.69 14.41
N GLY A 23 -10.93 9.35 13.38
CA GLY A 23 -9.75 8.51 13.51
C GLY A 23 -10.06 7.06 13.87
N VAL A 24 -11.29 6.60 13.66
CA VAL A 24 -11.64 5.20 13.83
C VAL A 24 -11.04 4.41 12.67
N ILE A 25 -10.06 3.56 12.99
CA ILE A 25 -9.43 2.69 12.01
C ILE A 25 -10.23 1.39 11.95
N VAL A 26 -10.68 1.04 10.75
CA VAL A 26 -11.34 -0.24 10.49
C VAL A 26 -10.33 -1.14 9.79
N ASP A 27 -9.73 -2.03 10.55
CA ASP A 27 -8.72 -3.01 10.09
C ASP A 27 -9.33 -4.34 9.63
N SER A 28 -10.63 -4.47 9.80
CA SER A 28 -11.44 -5.58 9.31
C SER A 28 -12.60 -5.06 8.44
N HIS A 29 -13.29 -5.96 7.75
CA HIS A 29 -14.42 -5.59 6.89
C HIS A 29 -15.67 -5.17 7.66
N THR A 30 -15.60 -5.15 9.00
CA THR A 30 -16.77 -4.89 9.85
C THR A 30 -16.44 -3.85 10.92
N MET A 31 -17.30 -2.87 11.06
CA MET A 31 -17.29 -1.91 12.15
C MET A 31 -18.62 -2.02 12.92
N THR A 32 -18.53 -2.18 14.24
CA THR A 32 -19.72 -2.19 15.10
C THR A 32 -19.81 -0.87 15.88
N LEU A 33 -20.94 -0.19 15.71
CA LEU A 33 -21.27 1.00 16.50
C LEU A 33 -22.28 0.58 17.59
N THR A 34 -21.87 0.71 18.84
CA THR A 34 -22.74 0.40 19.99
C THR A 34 -23.21 1.69 20.64
N VAL A 35 -24.52 1.82 20.79
CA VAL A 35 -25.15 2.93 21.53
C VAL A 35 -25.73 2.38 22.83
N THR A 36 -25.26 2.89 23.97
CA THR A 36 -25.72 2.46 25.28
C THR A 36 -26.39 3.62 26.00
N VAL A 37 -27.64 3.43 26.40
CA VAL A 37 -28.35 4.35 27.28
C VAL A 37 -28.09 3.94 28.72
N LYS A 38 -27.31 4.74 29.45
CA LYS A 38 -26.92 4.41 30.83
C LYS A 38 -28.00 4.68 31.85
N SER A 39 -28.75 5.75 31.67
CA SER A 39 -29.88 6.12 32.51
C SER A 39 -30.74 7.12 31.76
N SER A 40 -32.04 6.91 31.70
CA SER A 40 -32.98 7.87 31.14
C SER A 40 -34.33 7.69 31.80
N THR A 41 -34.88 8.80 32.27
CA THR A 41 -36.29 8.91 32.66
C THR A 41 -37.17 9.42 31.53
N GLN A 42 -36.57 9.72 30.38
CA GLN A 42 -37.21 10.28 29.19
C GLN A 42 -36.85 9.47 27.96
N TRP A 43 -37.55 9.72 26.87
CA TRP A 43 -37.32 9.13 25.58
C TRP A 43 -35.97 9.55 25.00
N VAL A 44 -35.22 8.60 24.47
CA VAL A 44 -34.01 8.86 23.68
C VAL A 44 -34.33 8.63 22.22
N ASN A 45 -34.22 9.65 21.42
CA ASN A 45 -34.47 9.59 19.98
C ASN A 45 -33.15 9.80 19.22
N PHE A 46 -32.84 8.89 18.32
CA PHE A 46 -31.71 8.99 17.41
C PHE A 46 -32.21 9.45 16.04
N GLN A 47 -31.73 10.58 15.56
CA GLN A 47 -32.11 11.12 14.25
C GLN A 47 -31.37 10.44 13.09
N GLY A 48 -30.26 9.76 13.37
CA GLY A 48 -29.50 9.01 12.38
C GLY A 48 -28.00 9.06 12.61
N PHE A 49 -27.30 8.32 11.78
CA PHE A 49 -25.84 8.26 11.71
C PHE A 49 -25.39 8.65 10.33
N THR A 50 -24.35 9.46 10.26
CA THR A 50 -23.65 9.74 9.00
C THR A 50 -22.27 9.10 9.08
N LEU A 51 -22.00 8.16 8.20
CA LEU A 51 -20.67 7.58 8.05
C LEU A 51 -19.93 8.31 6.93
N VAL A 52 -18.84 8.96 7.30
CA VAL A 52 -17.90 9.55 6.33
C VAL A 52 -16.66 8.68 6.31
N TYR A 53 -16.54 7.85 5.30
CA TYR A 53 -15.35 7.04 5.08
C TYR A 53 -14.32 7.87 4.30
N ARG A 54 -13.12 7.93 4.84
CA ARG A 54 -11.94 8.43 4.12
C ARG A 54 -10.95 7.29 4.01
N GLN A 55 -10.66 6.89 2.79
CA GLN A 55 -9.61 5.93 2.56
C GLN A 55 -8.27 6.56 2.97
N PRO A 56 -7.41 5.82 3.71
CA PRO A 56 -6.08 6.31 4.04
C PRO A 56 -5.33 6.73 2.77
N LEU A 57 -4.67 7.86 2.85
CA LEU A 57 -3.81 8.34 1.78
C LEU A 57 -2.59 7.44 1.72
N VAL A 58 -2.36 6.82 0.58
CA VAL A 58 -1.16 6.06 0.31
C VAL A 58 -0.20 6.96 -0.46
N THR A 59 0.97 7.20 0.11
CA THR A 59 2.03 7.96 -0.56
C THR A 59 3.21 7.07 -0.90
N VAL A 60 3.89 7.39 -1.99
CA VAL A 60 5.16 6.77 -2.36
C VAL A 60 6.21 7.85 -2.57
N GLU A 61 7.36 7.64 -1.97
CA GLU A 61 8.52 8.49 -2.17
C GLU A 61 9.39 7.93 -3.29
N ILE A 62 9.70 8.76 -4.26
CA ILE A 62 10.67 8.50 -5.33
C ILE A 62 11.97 9.21 -4.95
N PRO A 63 13.05 8.47 -4.70
CA PRO A 63 14.34 9.03 -4.33
C PRO A 63 15.02 9.73 -5.52
N GLN A 64 16.20 10.30 -5.28
CA GLN A 64 16.97 11.02 -6.31
C GLN A 64 17.33 10.16 -7.53
N SER A 65 17.43 8.84 -7.36
CA SER A 65 17.60 7.90 -8.48
C SER A 65 16.43 7.88 -9.47
N GLY A 66 15.28 8.43 -9.09
CA GLY A 66 14.08 8.40 -9.91
C GLY A 66 13.32 7.08 -9.90
N PHE A 67 13.73 6.11 -9.08
CA PHE A 67 13.14 4.77 -9.06
C PHE A 67 12.89 4.28 -7.64
N THR A 68 11.79 3.54 -7.47
CA THR A 68 11.50 2.77 -6.24
C THR A 68 10.70 1.52 -6.60
N THR A 69 10.54 0.62 -5.65
CA THR A 69 9.64 -0.52 -5.81
C THR A 69 8.35 -0.30 -5.02
N PHE A 70 7.25 -0.91 -5.49
CA PHE A 70 5.94 -0.75 -4.88
C PHE A 70 5.12 -2.04 -4.98
N TYR A 71 4.35 -2.31 -3.92
CA TYR A 71 3.46 -3.45 -3.85
C TYR A 71 2.28 -3.19 -2.90
N TYR A 72 1.09 -3.60 -3.30
CA TYR A 72 -0.11 -3.75 -2.46
C TYR A 72 -0.90 -4.97 -2.91
N SER A 73 -1.27 -5.85 -1.97
CA SER A 73 -1.93 -7.11 -2.31
C SER A 73 -3.42 -6.95 -2.62
N ASN A 74 -4.09 -6.00 -1.98
CA ASN A 74 -5.55 -5.91 -1.94
C ASN A 74 -6.12 -4.59 -2.48
N GLN A 75 -5.28 -3.67 -2.94
CA GLN A 75 -5.70 -2.38 -3.45
C GLN A 75 -5.05 -2.07 -4.78
N SER A 76 -5.88 -1.70 -5.77
CA SER A 76 -5.43 -1.12 -7.04
C SER A 76 -5.34 0.39 -6.95
N PHE A 77 -4.42 0.99 -7.72
CA PHE A 77 -4.19 2.44 -7.73
C PHE A 77 -4.17 2.98 -9.15
N LEU A 78 -4.57 4.23 -9.29
CA LEU A 78 -4.28 5.00 -10.50
C LEU A 78 -2.86 5.54 -10.40
N LEU A 79 -2.09 5.39 -11.47
CA LEU A 79 -0.75 5.97 -11.53
C LEU A 79 -0.87 7.50 -11.63
N PRO A 80 -0.14 8.24 -10.78
CA PRO A 80 -0.03 9.69 -10.87
C PRO A 80 0.56 10.16 -12.22
N GLU A 81 0.32 11.41 -12.54
CA GLU A 81 0.94 12.04 -13.71
C GLU A 81 2.46 12.03 -13.60
N GLY A 82 3.14 11.74 -14.71
CA GLY A 82 4.59 11.65 -14.78
C GLY A 82 5.18 10.37 -14.17
N MET A 83 4.36 9.44 -13.67
CA MET A 83 4.82 8.18 -13.13
C MET A 83 4.62 7.03 -14.13
N GLU A 84 5.62 6.16 -14.21
CA GLU A 84 5.63 4.93 -14.99
C GLU A 84 5.81 3.73 -14.06
N ALA A 85 5.22 2.58 -14.41
CA ALA A 85 5.38 1.35 -13.67
C ALA A 85 5.87 0.22 -14.59
N TYR A 86 6.79 -0.58 -14.08
CA TYR A 86 7.43 -1.67 -14.82
C TYR A 86 7.37 -2.96 -14.03
N THR A 87 7.15 -4.06 -14.73
CA THR A 87 7.39 -5.41 -14.24
C THR A 87 8.73 -5.93 -14.73
N ILE A 88 9.25 -6.96 -14.07
CA ILE A 88 10.50 -7.62 -14.47
C ILE A 88 10.20 -9.04 -14.88
N ARG A 89 10.62 -9.40 -16.10
CA ARG A 89 10.50 -10.75 -16.64
C ARG A 89 11.88 -11.41 -16.73
N GLN A 90 11.90 -12.70 -16.51
CA GLN A 90 13.08 -13.50 -16.80
C GLN A 90 12.94 -14.04 -18.22
N ILE A 91 13.94 -13.77 -19.06
CA ILE A 91 14.08 -14.33 -20.39
C ILE A 91 15.38 -15.13 -20.39
N THR A 92 15.26 -16.46 -20.41
CA THR A 92 16.39 -17.37 -20.22
C THR A 92 17.09 -17.14 -18.87
N GLN A 93 18.35 -16.76 -18.85
CA GLN A 93 19.10 -16.43 -17.63
C GLN A 93 19.21 -14.93 -17.37
N GLU A 94 18.52 -14.10 -18.15
CA GLU A 94 18.55 -12.66 -18.02
C GLU A 94 17.22 -12.13 -17.48
N PHE A 95 17.28 -11.10 -16.65
CA PHE A 95 16.11 -10.34 -16.24
C PHE A 95 15.94 -9.15 -17.18
N ARG A 96 14.74 -9.02 -17.74
CA ARG A 96 14.41 -7.91 -18.63
C ARG A 96 13.17 -7.19 -18.15
N GLN A 97 13.11 -5.92 -18.49
CA GLN A 97 11.93 -5.11 -18.27
C GLN A 97 10.72 -5.75 -18.95
N GLY A 98 9.65 -5.92 -18.19
CA GLY A 98 8.41 -6.52 -18.67
C GLY A 98 7.37 -5.51 -19.11
N LEU A 99 6.13 -5.72 -18.71
CA LEU A 99 5.01 -4.85 -19.04
C LEU A 99 5.25 -3.43 -18.51
N HIS A 100 5.15 -2.46 -19.41
CA HIS A 100 5.21 -1.05 -19.10
C HIS A 100 3.79 -0.49 -18.93
N ILE A 101 3.41 -0.17 -17.72
CA ILE A 101 2.13 0.44 -17.40
C ILE A 101 2.33 1.95 -17.43
N ARG A 102 1.93 2.57 -18.51
CA ARG A 102 2.14 4.01 -18.74
C ARG A 102 0.92 4.83 -18.43
N THR A 103 1.22 6.11 -18.21
CA THR A 103 0.35 7.28 -18.27
C THR A 103 -0.49 7.53 -17.04
N ALA A 104 -0.72 8.81 -16.80
CA ALA A 104 -1.68 9.27 -15.80
C ALA A 104 -3.02 8.54 -15.99
N GLY A 105 -3.54 7.98 -14.93
CA GLY A 105 -4.79 7.24 -14.95
C GLY A 105 -4.70 5.76 -15.36
N SER A 106 -3.52 5.24 -15.75
CA SER A 106 -3.32 3.79 -15.87
C SER A 106 -3.47 3.11 -14.51
N VAL A 107 -4.02 1.89 -14.52
CA VAL A 107 -4.28 1.15 -13.29
C VAL A 107 -3.10 0.25 -12.95
N LEU A 108 -2.55 0.45 -11.76
CA LEU A 108 -1.68 -0.51 -11.10
C LEU A 108 -2.56 -1.51 -10.34
N THR A 109 -2.56 -2.75 -10.81
CA THR A 109 -3.44 -3.79 -10.28
C THR A 109 -2.98 -4.31 -8.93
N ALA A 110 -3.92 -4.53 -8.01
CA ALA A 110 -3.66 -5.18 -6.72
C ALA A 110 -2.92 -6.52 -6.91
N GLY A 111 -1.98 -6.81 -6.02
CA GLY A 111 -1.17 -8.02 -6.06
C GLY A 111 -0.02 -7.99 -7.07
N GLN A 112 0.14 -6.92 -7.85
CA GLN A 112 1.23 -6.79 -8.80
C GLN A 112 2.37 -5.92 -8.25
N ALA A 113 3.50 -6.54 -7.97
CA ALA A 113 4.72 -5.84 -7.61
C ALA A 113 5.33 -5.15 -8.84
N VAL A 114 5.79 -3.91 -8.68
CA VAL A 114 6.34 -3.09 -9.77
C VAL A 114 7.57 -2.30 -9.34
N VAL A 115 8.35 -1.88 -10.33
CA VAL A 115 9.26 -0.74 -10.21
C VAL A 115 8.52 0.50 -10.69
N LEU A 116 8.49 1.53 -9.86
CA LEU A 116 7.99 2.84 -10.21
C LEU A 116 9.15 3.75 -10.65
N LYS A 117 8.90 4.53 -11.68
CA LYS A 117 9.83 5.55 -12.19
C LYS A 117 9.09 6.89 -12.28
N ALA A 118 9.65 7.92 -11.67
CA ALA A 118 9.18 9.30 -11.78
C ALA A 118 10.30 10.27 -11.39
N SER A 119 10.06 11.56 -11.51
CA SER A 119 10.94 12.59 -10.92
C SER A 119 11.00 12.40 -9.39
N PRO A 120 12.12 12.74 -8.72
CA PRO A 120 12.21 12.68 -7.27
C PRO A 120 11.10 13.49 -6.60
N GLY A 121 10.50 12.93 -5.55
CA GLY A 121 9.39 13.57 -4.84
C GLY A 121 8.45 12.58 -4.16
N VAL A 122 7.43 13.12 -3.52
CA VAL A 122 6.37 12.34 -2.87
C VAL A 122 5.11 12.40 -3.73
N TYR A 123 4.58 11.24 -4.06
CA TYR A 123 3.40 11.08 -4.92
C TYR A 123 2.26 10.45 -4.13
N GLU A 124 1.07 10.97 -4.35
CA GLU A 124 -0.16 10.42 -3.82
C GLU A 124 -0.70 9.34 -4.76
N MET A 125 -0.87 8.14 -4.23
CA MET A 125 -1.43 6.99 -4.95
C MET A 125 -2.95 6.96 -4.76
N VAL A 126 -3.70 7.24 -5.82
CA VAL A 126 -5.16 7.31 -5.78
C VAL A 126 -5.75 5.92 -5.89
N PRO A 127 -6.43 5.40 -4.84
CA PRO A 127 -7.07 4.09 -4.89
C PRO A 127 -8.17 4.03 -5.94
N THR A 128 -8.31 2.86 -6.56
CA THR A 128 -9.36 2.63 -7.56
C THR A 128 -9.92 1.20 -7.50
N THR A 129 -11.16 1.04 -7.90
CA THR A 129 -11.81 -0.25 -8.12
C THR A 129 -11.71 -0.73 -9.56
N LYS A 130 -11.11 0.07 -10.45
CA LYS A 130 -10.90 -0.31 -11.85
C LYS A 130 -9.92 -1.47 -11.94
N THR A 131 -10.13 -2.33 -12.91
CA THR A 131 -9.22 -3.42 -13.24
C THR A 131 -8.16 -2.93 -14.21
N GLY A 132 -6.90 -3.25 -13.93
CA GLY A 132 -5.77 -2.99 -14.82
C GLY A 132 -5.25 -4.26 -15.49
N THR A 133 -4.17 -4.12 -16.22
CA THR A 133 -3.47 -5.25 -16.85
C THR A 133 -2.51 -5.90 -15.85
N THR A 134 -2.55 -7.23 -15.76
CA THR A 134 -1.64 -8.01 -14.93
C THR A 134 -0.60 -8.72 -15.80
N ASP A 135 0.66 -8.58 -15.44
CA ASP A 135 1.76 -9.32 -16.08
C ASP A 135 2.02 -10.63 -15.32
N ILE A 136 1.51 -11.74 -15.85
CA ILE A 136 1.65 -13.07 -15.25
C ILE A 136 3.10 -13.60 -15.26
N LEU A 137 3.97 -13.01 -16.08
CA LEU A 137 5.39 -13.36 -16.17
C LEU A 137 6.26 -12.54 -15.22
N ASN A 138 5.65 -11.63 -14.45
CA ASN A 138 6.37 -10.78 -13.52
C ASN A 138 7.11 -11.61 -12.45
N ARG A 139 8.40 -11.34 -12.28
CA ARG A 139 9.27 -12.01 -11.31
C ARG A 139 9.45 -11.23 -10.00
N LEU A 140 8.96 -10.02 -9.95
CA LEU A 140 8.94 -9.26 -8.71
C LEU A 140 8.02 -9.93 -7.69
N ARG A 141 8.46 -9.90 -6.44
CA ARG A 141 7.71 -10.33 -5.25
C ARG A 141 7.55 -9.14 -4.34
N GLY A 142 6.48 -9.09 -3.56
CA GLY A 142 6.24 -8.02 -2.61
C GLY A 142 5.39 -8.50 -1.44
N SER A 143 5.35 -7.69 -0.40
CA SER A 143 4.55 -7.94 0.80
C SER A 143 4.00 -6.62 1.34
N ASP A 144 2.80 -6.65 1.92
CA ASP A 144 2.17 -5.48 2.59
C ASP A 144 2.78 -5.21 3.97
N VAL A 145 3.46 -6.21 4.52
CA VAL A 145 4.15 -6.12 5.80
C VAL A 145 5.64 -6.44 5.63
N ALA A 146 6.43 -6.14 6.65
CA ALA A 146 7.82 -6.59 6.65
C ALA A 146 7.86 -8.13 6.57
N GLU A 147 8.54 -8.65 5.57
CA GLU A 147 8.63 -10.08 5.29
C GLU A 147 10.09 -10.54 5.31
N THR A 148 10.38 -11.58 6.11
CA THR A 148 11.66 -12.27 6.04
C THR A 148 11.57 -13.36 4.97
N THR A 149 12.43 -13.31 3.96
CA THR A 149 12.48 -14.30 2.89
C THR A 149 12.91 -15.66 3.43
N ARG A 150 12.47 -16.75 2.78
CA ARG A 150 12.70 -18.11 3.28
C ARG A 150 14.11 -18.66 3.03
N GLY A 151 14.94 -17.95 2.25
CA GLY A 151 16.23 -18.46 1.82
C GLY A 151 16.11 -19.46 0.65
N GLY A 152 17.21 -20.08 0.30
CA GLY A 152 17.29 -21.06 -0.80
C GLY A 152 17.25 -20.48 -2.22
N LYS A 153 17.21 -19.14 -2.35
CA LYS A 153 17.23 -18.40 -3.61
C LYS A 153 18.20 -17.23 -3.53
N TYR A 154 18.57 -16.70 -4.69
CA TYR A 154 19.22 -15.40 -4.76
C TYR A 154 18.17 -14.29 -4.71
N TYR A 155 18.35 -13.34 -3.81
CA TYR A 155 17.46 -12.22 -3.62
C TYR A 155 18.15 -10.92 -3.97
N TYR A 156 17.45 -10.04 -4.69
CA TYR A 156 17.98 -8.76 -5.15
C TYR A 156 17.01 -7.65 -4.78
N ARG A 157 17.56 -6.59 -4.23
CA ARG A 157 16.86 -5.34 -3.97
C ARG A 157 17.26 -4.29 -5.01
N LEU A 158 16.30 -3.47 -5.41
CA LEU A 158 16.60 -2.27 -6.19
C LEU A 158 17.25 -1.24 -5.28
N SER A 159 18.48 -0.91 -5.50
CA SER A 159 19.26 0.06 -4.72
C SER A 159 20.33 0.73 -5.56
N GLU A 160 20.85 1.84 -5.06
CA GLU A 160 22.01 2.51 -5.65
C GLU A 160 23.31 1.95 -5.05
N THR A 161 24.33 1.84 -5.89
CA THR A 161 25.70 1.57 -5.45
C THR A 161 26.30 2.85 -4.87
N ASP A 162 27.44 2.71 -4.17
CA ASP A 162 28.22 3.85 -3.66
C ASP A 162 28.63 4.84 -4.77
N ASN A 163 28.68 4.38 -6.01
CA ASN A 163 28.98 5.20 -7.19
C ASN A 163 27.72 5.80 -7.86
N GLY A 164 26.56 5.72 -7.22
CA GLY A 164 25.29 6.26 -7.74
C GLY A 164 24.67 5.46 -8.89
N GLN A 165 25.16 4.25 -9.16
CA GLN A 165 24.54 3.38 -10.18
C GLN A 165 23.35 2.63 -9.58
N LEU A 166 22.17 2.85 -10.15
CA LEU A 166 20.97 2.11 -9.80
C LEU A 166 20.99 0.71 -10.41
N GLY A 167 20.67 -0.29 -9.61
CA GLY A 167 20.59 -1.67 -10.09
C GLY A 167 19.97 -2.62 -9.08
N TRP A 168 19.79 -3.85 -9.52
CA TRP A 168 19.38 -4.94 -8.67
C TRP A 168 20.59 -5.49 -7.93
N GLN A 169 20.71 -5.15 -6.66
CA GLN A 169 21.82 -5.54 -5.82
C GLN A 169 21.51 -6.80 -5.06
N TRP A 170 22.49 -7.67 -4.98
CA TRP A 170 22.39 -8.91 -4.26
C TRP A 170 22.39 -8.65 -2.74
N GLU A 171 21.31 -9.03 -2.08
CA GLU A 171 21.11 -8.76 -0.65
C GLU A 171 21.59 -9.88 0.26
N THR A 172 21.77 -11.08 -0.27
CA THR A 172 22.08 -12.24 0.58
C THR A 172 23.22 -13.07 0.02
N VAL A 173 24.11 -13.50 0.91
CA VAL A 173 25.18 -14.42 0.57
C VAL A 173 24.59 -15.82 0.41
N ASP A 174 24.86 -16.45 -0.74
CA ASP A 174 24.52 -17.84 -1.05
C ASP A 174 23.11 -18.30 -0.68
N GLY A 175 22.12 -17.47 -1.00
CA GLY A 175 20.71 -17.82 -0.79
C GLY A 175 20.25 -17.74 0.66
N GLY A 176 20.86 -16.90 1.45
CA GLY A 176 20.38 -16.54 2.79
C GLY A 176 19.04 -15.84 2.77
N THR A 177 18.62 -15.34 3.92
CA THR A 177 17.38 -14.58 4.07
C THR A 177 17.66 -13.07 4.16
N PHE A 178 16.69 -12.24 3.76
CA PHE A 178 16.68 -10.82 4.07
C PHE A 178 15.27 -10.35 4.41
N VAL A 179 15.15 -9.19 5.03
CA VAL A 179 13.87 -8.58 5.35
C VAL A 179 13.47 -7.60 4.25
N ASN A 180 12.37 -7.90 3.54
CA ASN A 180 11.74 -6.96 2.61
C ASN A 180 10.88 -5.97 3.42
N PRO A 181 11.05 -4.65 3.28
CA PRO A 181 10.20 -3.68 3.95
C PRO A 181 8.73 -3.76 3.48
N PRO A 182 7.78 -3.24 4.29
CA PRO A 182 6.38 -3.17 3.87
C PRO A 182 6.22 -2.43 2.54
N HIS A 183 5.30 -2.89 1.71
CA HIS A 183 4.94 -2.28 0.43
C HIS A 183 6.10 -2.12 -0.56
N LYS A 184 7.21 -2.82 -0.36
CA LYS A 184 8.34 -2.87 -1.28
C LYS A 184 8.38 -4.20 -2.03
N ALA A 185 9.13 -4.20 -3.14
CA ALA A 185 9.31 -5.39 -3.94
C ALA A 185 10.79 -5.74 -4.15
N TYR A 186 11.02 -7.02 -4.40
CA TYR A 186 12.34 -7.61 -4.63
C TYR A 186 12.28 -8.63 -5.77
N LEU A 187 13.43 -8.97 -6.31
CA LEU A 187 13.58 -10.11 -7.22
C LEU A 187 14.05 -11.36 -6.45
N ALA A 188 13.53 -12.50 -6.89
CA ALA A 188 14.00 -13.80 -6.44
C ALA A 188 14.33 -14.67 -7.66
N SER A 189 15.57 -15.18 -7.71
CA SER A 189 16.05 -16.10 -8.73
C SER A 189 16.40 -17.46 -8.11
N ASN A 190 16.21 -18.54 -8.86
CA ASN A 190 16.73 -19.83 -8.44
C ASN A 190 18.26 -19.81 -8.43
N LYS A 191 18.83 -20.64 -7.56
CA LYS A 191 20.26 -20.94 -7.58
C LYS A 191 20.64 -21.69 -8.85
#